data_e35fc12c9ded26fd4f90a02ad0b02494
#
_entry.id   e35fc12c9ded26fd4f90a02ad0b02494
#
_cell.length_a   1.000
_cell.length_b   1.000
_cell.length_c   1.000
_cell.angle_alpha   90.00
_cell.angle_beta   90.00
_cell.angle_gamma   90.00
#
_symmetry.space_group_name_H-M   'P 1'
#
loop_
_entity.id
_entity.type
_entity.pdbx_description
1 polymer ?
#
loop_
_entity_poly.entity_id
_entity_poly.type
_entity_poly.pdbx_seq_one_letter_code
_entity_poly.pdbx_strand_id
1 'polypeptide(L)'
;MEKNSLLNSVKQGFVLVMPIFVIGGFVLLLMNIPVSAVNQFIRIVWDARLFQALNILYDVTFGCAGLYVVLAVSYKFSIYKFGQRYASINIISSVVAMMSYMALVGWRVFTLDAPSAVPDVMFRYLNVNNVFIALLTAVGATELFFITYRGFDRATHNIYLGGDK
;
A
#
# COMPACT_ATOMS: atom_id res chain seq x y z
N MET A 1 5.49 -3.78 -26.33
CA MET A 1 4.69 -2.65 -25.80
C MET A 1 4.28 -2.76 -24.33
N GLU A 2 4.22 -3.96 -23.74
CA GLU A 2 3.80 -4.14 -22.31
C GLU A 2 4.80 -3.59 -21.26
N LYS A 3 6.09 -3.67 -21.53
CA LYS A 3 7.13 -3.29 -20.55
C LYS A 3 7.09 -1.81 -20.15
N ASN A 4 6.67 -0.93 -21.05
CA ASN A 4 6.54 0.51 -20.78
C ASN A 4 5.30 0.85 -19.95
N SER A 5 4.26 0.04 -20.01
CA SER A 5 2.98 0.28 -19.34
C SER A 5 3.02 -0.07 -17.85
N LEU A 6 3.67 -1.17 -17.50
CA LEU A 6 3.88 -1.56 -16.09
C LEU A 6 4.73 -0.51 -15.38
N LEU A 7 5.84 -0.10 -16.01
CA LEU A 7 6.71 0.95 -15.47
C LEU A 7 5.96 2.28 -15.29
N ASN A 8 5.11 2.63 -16.23
CA ASN A 8 4.30 3.85 -16.17
C ASN A 8 3.24 3.78 -15.04
N SER A 9 2.61 2.62 -14.84
CA SER A 9 1.66 2.39 -13.73
C SER A 9 2.34 2.49 -12.37
N VAL A 10 3.53 1.91 -12.24
CA VAL A 10 4.34 2.01 -11.03
C VAL A 10 4.73 3.46 -10.75
N LYS A 11 5.25 4.16 -11.77
CA LYS A 11 5.58 5.59 -11.66
C LYS A 11 4.38 6.43 -11.22
N GLN A 12 3.23 6.24 -11.84
CA GLN A 12 2.01 6.98 -11.49
C GLN A 12 1.49 6.61 -10.09
N GLY A 13 1.64 5.35 -9.66
CA GLY A 13 1.32 4.92 -8.32
C GLY A 13 2.18 5.63 -7.27
N PHE A 14 3.48 5.71 -7.49
CA PHE A 14 4.40 6.45 -6.59
C PHE A 14 4.07 7.94 -6.53
N VAL A 15 3.78 8.58 -7.66
CA VAL A 15 3.37 10.00 -7.69
C VAL A 15 2.12 10.24 -6.85
N LEU A 16 1.19 9.29 -6.83
CA LEU A 16 -0.04 9.39 -6.03
C LEU A 16 0.24 9.32 -4.52
N VAL A 17 1.26 8.57 -4.10
CA VAL A 17 1.64 8.40 -2.68
C VAL A 17 2.61 9.50 -2.21
N MET A 18 3.25 10.20 -3.13
CA MET A 18 4.27 11.22 -2.83
C MET A 18 3.82 12.27 -1.79
N PRO A 19 2.59 12.84 -1.84
CA PRO A 19 2.14 13.81 -0.85
C PRO A 19 2.16 13.27 0.59
N ILE A 20 1.82 11.99 0.77
CA ILE A 20 1.82 11.33 2.09
C ILE A 20 3.26 11.23 2.62
N PHE A 21 4.20 10.86 1.76
CA PHE A 21 5.61 10.76 2.12
C PHE A 21 6.24 12.12 2.42
N VAL A 22 5.82 13.17 1.74
CA VAL A 22 6.28 14.56 2.03
C VAL A 22 5.83 14.96 3.44
N ILE A 23 4.58 14.70 3.81
CA ILE A 23 4.07 14.98 5.17
C ILE A 23 4.87 14.19 6.21
N GLY A 24 5.05 12.89 6.00
CA GLY A 24 5.82 12.04 6.91
C GLY A 24 7.28 12.47 7.03
N GLY A 25 7.92 12.85 5.92
CA GLY A 25 9.28 13.38 5.91
C GLY A 25 9.42 14.69 6.68
N PHE A 26 8.42 15.57 6.58
CA PHE A 26 8.39 16.79 7.38
C PHE A 26 8.26 16.50 8.86
N VAL A 27 7.41 15.55 9.27
CA VAL A 27 7.28 15.10 10.66
C VAL A 27 8.62 14.55 11.17
N LEU A 28 9.27 13.70 10.38
CA LEU A 28 10.57 13.13 10.73
C LEU A 28 11.64 14.19 10.91
N LEU A 29 11.67 15.22 10.07
CA LEU A 29 12.56 16.36 10.23
C LEU A 29 12.28 17.10 11.54
N LEU A 30 11.02 17.38 11.87
CA LEU A 30 10.64 18.05 13.11
C LEU A 30 11.08 17.26 14.35
N MET A 31 10.98 15.92 14.29
CA MET A 31 11.37 15.05 15.41
C MET A 31 12.89 14.93 15.60
N ASN A 32 13.67 15.10 14.52
CA ASN A 32 15.10 14.85 14.48
C ASN A 32 15.94 16.11 14.27
N ILE A 33 15.45 17.30 14.62
CA ILE A 33 16.23 18.54 14.50
C ILE A 33 17.48 18.45 15.38
N PRO A 34 18.70 18.47 14.82
CA PRO A 34 19.94 18.23 15.57
C PRO A 34 20.41 19.42 16.41
N VAL A 35 19.59 20.48 16.55
CA VAL A 35 19.95 21.70 17.29
C VAL A 35 19.48 21.59 18.73
N SER A 36 20.41 21.51 19.66
CA SER A 36 20.13 21.35 21.11
C SER A 36 19.21 22.44 21.67
N ALA A 37 19.38 23.69 21.23
CA ALA A 37 18.55 24.83 21.66
C ALA A 37 17.09 24.67 21.12
N VAL A 38 16.91 24.20 19.93
CA VAL A 38 15.58 23.95 19.33
C VAL A 38 14.91 22.76 20.01
N ASN A 39 15.66 21.70 20.33
CA ASN A 39 15.14 20.55 21.07
C ASN A 39 14.69 20.92 22.49
N GLN A 40 15.40 21.80 23.18
CA GLN A 40 15.00 22.32 24.50
C GLN A 40 13.75 23.20 24.38
N PHE A 41 13.69 24.07 23.37
CA PHE A 41 12.52 24.92 23.10
C PHE A 41 11.29 24.08 22.74
N ILE A 42 11.46 23.08 21.88
CA ILE A 42 10.40 22.15 21.50
C ILE A 42 9.90 21.36 22.72
N ARG A 43 10.78 20.89 23.60
CA ARG A 43 10.40 20.17 24.82
C ARG A 43 9.67 21.04 25.84
N ILE A 44 9.95 22.34 25.88
CA ILE A 44 9.30 23.29 26.79
C ILE A 44 7.93 23.72 26.25
N VAL A 45 7.84 23.97 24.93
CA VAL A 45 6.63 24.48 24.29
C VAL A 45 5.69 23.34 23.87
N TRP A 46 6.25 22.16 23.55
CA TRP A 46 5.48 21.01 23.10
C TRP A 46 5.26 20.07 24.28
N ASP A 47 4.02 20.04 24.73
CA ASP A 47 3.52 19.08 25.70
C ASP A 47 3.81 17.64 25.22
N ALA A 48 4.02 16.71 26.15
CA ALA A 48 4.26 15.28 25.86
C ALA A 48 3.21 14.69 24.88
N ARG A 49 1.99 15.23 24.90
CA ARG A 49 0.90 14.85 23.99
C ARG A 49 1.19 15.18 22.52
N LEU A 50 1.84 16.30 22.26
CA LEU A 50 2.13 16.73 20.89
C LEU A 50 3.24 15.88 20.28
N PHE A 51 4.24 15.50 21.08
CA PHE A 51 5.28 14.57 20.65
C PHE A 51 4.71 13.17 20.35
N GLN A 52 3.77 12.71 21.17
CA GLN A 52 3.06 11.46 20.93
C GLN A 52 2.21 11.53 19.66
N ALA A 53 1.53 12.64 19.38
CA ALA A 53 0.79 12.84 18.15
C ALA A 53 1.69 12.81 16.89
N LEU A 54 2.89 13.39 16.96
CA LEU A 54 3.88 13.33 15.89
C LEU A 54 4.39 11.91 15.63
N ASN A 55 4.63 11.13 16.69
CA ASN A 55 4.99 9.71 16.55
C ASN A 55 3.88 8.93 15.83
N ILE A 56 2.62 9.11 16.25
CA ILE A 56 1.48 8.48 15.60
C ILE A 56 1.39 8.89 14.12
N LEU A 57 1.60 10.18 13.82
CA LEU A 57 1.56 10.68 12.45
C LEU A 57 2.71 10.08 11.60
N TYR A 58 3.89 9.93 12.19
CA TYR A 58 5.02 9.24 11.55
C TYR A 58 4.69 7.76 11.27
N ASP A 59 4.16 7.05 12.26
CA ASP A 59 3.80 5.63 12.12
C ASP A 59 2.71 5.43 11.07
N VAL A 60 1.70 6.30 11.02
CA VAL A 60 0.65 6.24 10.01
C VAL A 60 1.19 6.55 8.61
N THR A 61 2.15 7.47 8.46
CA THR A 61 2.70 7.83 7.15
C THR A 61 3.77 6.85 6.67
N PHE A 62 4.88 6.73 7.40
CA PHE A 62 6.00 5.85 7.03
C PHE A 62 5.83 4.41 7.49
N GLY A 63 5.21 4.19 8.65
CA GLY A 63 4.91 2.85 9.15
C GLY A 63 3.97 2.07 8.26
N CYS A 64 3.04 2.76 7.57
CA CYS A 64 2.08 2.16 6.62
C CYS A 64 2.44 2.38 5.15
N ALA A 65 3.67 2.80 4.84
CA ALA A 65 4.10 3.14 3.49
C ALA A 65 3.86 2.02 2.46
N GLY A 66 4.10 0.77 2.85
CA GLY A 66 3.86 -0.40 2.00
C GLY A 66 2.39 -0.53 1.57
N LEU A 67 1.45 -0.27 2.48
CA LEU A 67 0.01 -0.30 2.17
C LEU A 67 -0.39 0.75 1.14
N TYR A 68 0.09 1.98 1.29
CA TYR A 68 -0.20 3.06 0.35
C TYR A 68 0.35 2.75 -1.04
N VAL A 69 1.56 2.20 -1.11
CA VAL A 69 2.18 1.81 -2.38
C VAL A 69 1.39 0.68 -3.03
N VAL A 70 0.98 -0.36 -2.28
CA VAL A 70 0.17 -1.45 -2.83
C VAL A 70 -1.13 -0.91 -3.40
N LEU A 71 -1.87 -0.10 -2.65
CA LEU A 71 -3.14 0.49 -3.10
C LEU A 71 -2.97 1.33 -4.36
N ALA A 72 -2.00 2.25 -4.35
CA ALA A 72 -1.81 3.19 -5.45
C ALA A 72 -1.32 2.51 -6.73
N VAL A 73 -0.35 1.60 -6.62
CA VAL A 73 0.22 0.89 -7.77
C VAL A 73 -0.79 -0.09 -8.34
N SER A 74 -1.47 -0.90 -7.51
CA SER A 74 -2.49 -1.84 -7.99
C SER A 74 -3.66 -1.11 -8.64
N TYR A 75 -4.11 0.01 -8.10
CA TYR A 75 -5.15 0.84 -8.69
C TYR A 75 -4.76 1.37 -10.08
N LYS A 76 -3.56 1.93 -10.23
CA LYS A 76 -3.07 2.43 -11.51
C LYS A 76 -2.85 1.31 -12.52
N PHE A 77 -2.35 0.18 -12.07
CA PHE A 77 -2.13 -0.98 -12.91
C PHE A 77 -3.47 -1.62 -13.35
N SER A 78 -4.46 -1.65 -12.47
CA SER A 78 -5.82 -2.10 -12.79
C SER A 78 -6.50 -1.21 -13.82
N ILE A 79 -6.39 0.11 -13.71
CA ILE A 79 -6.89 1.05 -14.74
C ILE A 79 -6.26 0.76 -16.11
N TYR A 80 -4.99 0.41 -16.13
CA TYR A 80 -4.32 0.04 -17.37
C TYR A 80 -4.89 -1.24 -17.98
N LYS A 81 -5.19 -2.25 -17.16
CA LYS A 81 -5.69 -3.56 -17.60
C LYS A 81 -7.18 -3.55 -17.98
N PHE A 82 -8.03 -2.95 -17.17
CA PHE A 82 -9.49 -2.94 -17.34
C PHE A 82 -10.00 -1.68 -18.03
N GLY A 83 -9.21 -0.60 -18.01
CA GLY A 83 -9.64 0.71 -18.49
C GLY A 83 -10.34 1.55 -17.43
N GLN A 84 -10.40 2.84 -17.70
CA GLN A 84 -10.94 3.83 -16.77
C GLN A 84 -12.47 3.73 -16.57
N ARG A 85 -13.18 3.11 -17.51
CA ARG A 85 -14.63 2.90 -17.43
C ARG A 85 -15.06 1.96 -16.30
N TYR A 86 -14.20 1.04 -15.90
CA TYR A 86 -14.50 0.02 -14.89
C TYR A 86 -14.00 0.42 -13.50
N ALA A 87 -14.40 1.61 -13.02
CA ALA A 87 -13.92 2.17 -11.76
C ALA A 87 -14.14 1.22 -10.57
N SER A 88 -15.30 0.57 -10.48
CA SER A 88 -15.62 -0.38 -9.40
C SER A 88 -14.69 -1.59 -9.41
N ILE A 89 -14.39 -2.15 -10.57
CA ILE A 89 -13.48 -3.30 -10.71
C ILE A 89 -12.05 -2.89 -10.34
N ASN A 90 -11.63 -1.68 -10.73
CA ASN A 90 -10.31 -1.15 -10.40
C ASN A 90 -10.13 -0.98 -8.89
N ILE A 91 -11.17 -0.51 -8.18
CA ILE A 91 -11.16 -0.39 -6.71
C ILE A 91 -11.11 -1.77 -6.06
N ILE A 92 -11.96 -2.71 -6.50
CA ILE A 92 -11.97 -4.08 -5.96
C ILE A 92 -10.62 -4.75 -6.14
N SER A 93 -10.02 -4.64 -7.32
CA SER A 93 -8.67 -5.16 -7.59
C SER A 93 -7.62 -4.59 -6.64
N SER A 94 -7.67 -3.29 -6.34
CA SER A 94 -6.72 -2.66 -5.41
C SER A 94 -6.94 -3.11 -3.96
N VAL A 95 -8.19 -3.32 -3.55
CA VAL A 95 -8.52 -3.86 -2.22
C VAL A 95 -8.04 -5.32 -2.09
N VAL A 96 -8.23 -6.15 -3.13
CA VAL A 96 -7.72 -7.53 -3.15
C VAL A 96 -6.19 -7.56 -3.06
N ALA A 97 -5.50 -6.67 -3.76
CA ALA A 97 -4.06 -6.55 -3.66
C ALA A 97 -3.60 -6.13 -2.25
N MET A 98 -4.32 -5.20 -1.62
CA MET A 98 -4.05 -4.80 -0.23
C MET A 98 -4.26 -5.97 0.74
N MET A 99 -5.37 -6.72 0.61
CA MET A 99 -5.63 -7.90 1.44
C MET A 99 -4.56 -8.98 1.25
N SER A 100 -4.12 -9.21 0.02
CA SER A 100 -3.03 -10.16 -0.30
C SER A 100 -1.72 -9.74 0.35
N TYR A 101 -1.40 -8.45 0.34
CA TYR A 101 -0.22 -7.92 1.01
C TYR A 101 -0.30 -8.08 2.54
N MET A 102 -1.46 -7.77 3.14
CA MET A 102 -1.70 -7.94 4.57
C MET A 102 -1.59 -9.42 4.98
N ALA A 103 -2.13 -10.34 4.17
CA ALA A 103 -2.00 -11.78 4.42
C ALA A 103 -0.54 -12.25 4.36
N LEU A 104 0.24 -11.72 3.41
CA LEU A 104 1.65 -12.04 3.25
C LEU A 104 2.50 -11.50 4.40
N VAL A 105 2.20 -10.30 4.88
CA VAL A 105 2.83 -9.70 6.06
C VAL A 105 2.43 -10.48 7.32
N GLY A 106 1.15 -10.81 7.49
CA GLY A 106 0.63 -11.60 8.60
C GLY A 106 1.27 -12.98 8.69
N TRP A 107 1.46 -13.66 7.55
CA TRP A 107 2.16 -14.93 7.48
C TRP A 107 3.60 -14.83 7.99
N ARG A 108 4.33 -13.78 7.64
CA ARG A 108 5.69 -13.53 8.13
C ARG A 108 5.73 -13.30 9.64
N VAL A 109 4.79 -12.55 10.17
CA VAL A 109 4.67 -12.31 11.61
C VAL A 109 4.48 -13.65 12.36
N PHE A 110 3.60 -14.52 11.84
CA PHE A 110 3.32 -15.84 12.45
C PHE A 110 4.52 -16.80 12.39
N THR A 111 5.34 -16.71 11.35
CA THR A 111 6.43 -17.66 11.15
C THR A 111 7.75 -17.25 11.79
N LEU A 112 7.98 -15.97 11.99
CA LEU A 112 9.29 -15.45 12.39
C LEU A 112 9.32 -14.85 13.80
N ASP A 113 8.19 -14.39 14.32
CA ASP A 113 8.12 -13.66 15.59
C ASP A 113 7.12 -14.30 16.56
N ALA A 114 7.36 -14.13 17.86
CA ALA A 114 6.47 -14.65 18.90
C ALA A 114 5.09 -13.96 18.86
N PRO A 115 3.99 -14.70 19.03
CA PRO A 115 2.62 -14.18 18.88
C PRO A 115 2.22 -13.10 19.91
N SER A 116 3.04 -12.84 20.92
CA SER A 116 2.77 -11.84 21.97
C SER A 116 3.02 -10.38 21.56
N ALA A 117 3.68 -10.13 20.42
CA ALA A 117 4.08 -8.79 19.98
C ALA A 117 3.48 -8.36 18.63
N VAL A 118 2.34 -8.96 18.26
CA VAL A 118 1.71 -8.82 16.92
C VAL A 118 1.52 -7.37 16.43
N PRO A 119 1.08 -6.37 17.24
CA PRO A 119 0.89 -5.03 16.73
C PRO A 119 2.19 -4.34 16.29
N ASP A 120 3.22 -4.35 17.13
CA ASP A 120 4.49 -3.67 16.86
C ASP A 120 5.26 -4.32 15.70
N VAL A 121 5.20 -5.65 15.63
CA VAL A 121 5.83 -6.41 14.57
C VAL A 121 5.15 -6.17 13.24
N MET A 122 3.82 -6.06 13.21
CA MET A 122 3.07 -5.80 11.99
C MET A 122 3.45 -4.46 11.35
N PHE A 123 3.54 -3.38 12.14
CA PHE A 123 4.00 -2.07 11.66
C PHE A 123 5.44 -2.12 11.11
N ARG A 124 6.31 -2.92 11.72
CA ARG A 124 7.68 -3.12 11.26
C ARG A 124 7.77 -3.68 9.84
N TYR A 125 6.84 -4.57 9.46
CA TYR A 125 6.79 -5.17 8.12
C TYR A 125 6.01 -4.34 7.09
N LEU A 126 5.15 -3.42 7.53
CA LEU A 126 4.43 -2.50 6.65
C LEU A 126 5.26 -1.28 6.23
N ASN A 127 6.41 -1.06 6.88
CA ASN A 127 7.29 0.09 6.74
C ASN A 127 7.91 0.19 5.33
N VAL A 128 8.49 1.35 5.05
CA VAL A 128 9.22 1.72 3.82
C VAL A 128 10.23 0.65 3.37
N ASN A 129 10.87 -0.04 4.30
CA ASN A 129 11.84 -1.10 4.01
C ASN A 129 11.26 -2.26 3.18
N ASN A 130 9.95 -2.46 3.21
CA ASN A 130 9.25 -3.53 2.51
C ASN A 130 8.48 -3.05 1.26
N VAL A 131 8.71 -1.83 0.81
CA VAL A 131 8.08 -1.26 -0.40
C VAL A 131 8.30 -2.13 -1.64
N PHE A 132 9.44 -2.81 -1.72
CA PHE A 132 9.72 -3.70 -2.84
C PHE A 132 8.79 -4.93 -2.85
N ILE A 133 8.54 -5.50 -1.68
CA ILE A 133 7.59 -6.62 -1.52
C ILE A 133 6.16 -6.12 -1.81
N ALA A 134 5.83 -4.92 -1.33
CA ALA A 134 4.56 -4.26 -1.60
C ALA A 134 4.32 -4.10 -3.12
N LEU A 135 5.34 -3.68 -3.86
CA LEU A 135 5.31 -3.52 -5.32
C LEU A 135 5.07 -4.84 -6.05
N LEU A 136 5.82 -5.88 -5.68
CA LEU A 136 5.65 -7.22 -6.26
C LEU A 136 4.26 -7.77 -5.98
N THR A 137 3.76 -7.60 -4.75
CA THR A 137 2.42 -8.03 -4.36
C THR A 137 1.34 -7.26 -5.11
N ALA A 138 1.49 -5.95 -5.28
CA ALA A 138 0.54 -5.12 -6.03
C ALA A 138 0.38 -5.60 -7.47
N VAL A 139 1.50 -5.84 -8.16
CA VAL A 139 1.49 -6.31 -9.55
C VAL A 139 0.96 -7.73 -9.62
N GLY A 140 1.47 -8.65 -8.80
CA GLY A 140 1.10 -10.06 -8.83
C GLY A 140 -0.37 -10.29 -8.49
N ALA A 141 -0.89 -9.65 -7.44
CA ALA A 141 -2.29 -9.77 -7.05
C ALA A 141 -3.24 -9.18 -8.12
N THR A 142 -2.87 -8.05 -8.73
CA THR A 142 -3.68 -7.46 -9.81
C THR A 142 -3.69 -8.33 -11.06
N GLU A 143 -2.56 -8.95 -11.44
CA GLU A 143 -2.52 -9.92 -12.55
C GLU A 143 -3.37 -11.15 -12.28
N LEU A 144 -3.27 -11.74 -11.09
CA LEU A 144 -4.09 -12.89 -10.70
C LEU A 144 -5.58 -12.53 -10.72
N PHE A 145 -5.94 -11.37 -10.19
CA PHE A 145 -7.31 -10.87 -10.22
C PHE A 145 -7.82 -10.71 -11.67
N PHE A 146 -6.99 -10.14 -12.55
CA PHE A 146 -7.34 -9.98 -13.96
C PHE A 146 -7.58 -11.31 -14.67
N ILE A 147 -6.72 -12.30 -14.45
CA ILE A 147 -6.84 -13.64 -15.05
C ILE A 147 -8.13 -14.32 -14.56
N THR A 148 -8.39 -14.25 -13.26
CA THR A 148 -9.58 -14.86 -12.64
C THR A 148 -10.86 -14.19 -13.13
N TYR A 149 -10.89 -12.86 -13.17
CA TYR A 149 -12.03 -12.09 -13.66
C TYR A 149 -12.35 -12.42 -15.11
N ARG A 150 -11.34 -12.46 -15.98
CA ARG A 150 -11.51 -12.78 -17.40
C ARG A 150 -11.93 -14.24 -17.62
N GLY A 151 -11.47 -15.15 -16.77
CA GLY A 151 -11.91 -16.56 -16.79
C GLY A 151 -13.39 -16.68 -16.44
N PHE A 152 -13.83 -15.98 -15.41
CA PHE A 152 -15.21 -15.97 -14.95
C PHE A 152 -16.16 -15.34 -15.98
N ASP A 153 -15.76 -14.22 -16.58
CA ASP A 153 -16.53 -13.53 -17.64
C ASP A 153 -16.75 -14.43 -18.87
N ARG A 154 -15.72 -15.18 -19.27
CA ARG A 154 -15.85 -16.16 -20.36
C ARG A 154 -16.77 -17.33 -19.98
N ALA A 155 -16.69 -17.82 -18.75
CA ALA A 155 -17.51 -18.93 -18.29
C ALA A 155 -18.99 -18.53 -18.24
N THR A 156 -19.31 -17.36 -17.71
CA THR A 156 -20.68 -16.83 -17.67
C THR A 156 -21.23 -16.58 -19.06
N HIS A 157 -20.46 -16.01 -19.96
CA HIS A 157 -20.88 -15.77 -21.35
C HIS A 157 -21.21 -17.09 -22.07
N ASN A 158 -20.45 -18.15 -21.85
CA ASN A 158 -20.72 -19.48 -22.42
C ASN A 158 -21.98 -20.11 -21.84
N ILE A 159 -22.32 -19.88 -20.58
CA ILE A 159 -23.54 -20.38 -19.96
C ILE A 159 -24.78 -19.71 -20.58
N TYR A 160 -24.72 -18.39 -20.77
CA TYR A 160 -25.83 -17.65 -21.38
C TYR A 160 -26.07 -18.02 -22.84
N LEU A 161 -25.04 -18.33 -23.61
CA LEU A 161 -25.17 -18.77 -25.02
C LEU A 161 -25.53 -20.26 -25.16
N GLY A 162 -25.29 -21.08 -24.14
CA GLY A 162 -25.60 -22.52 -24.14
C GLY A 162 -27.03 -22.84 -23.69
N GLY A 163 -27.79 -21.89 -23.17
CA GLY A 163 -29.15 -22.06 -22.68
C GLY A 163 -30.25 -21.98 -23.76
N ASP A 164 -29.90 -21.64 -24.99
CA ASP A 164 -30.85 -21.51 -26.13
C ASP A 164 -30.79 -22.71 -27.11
N LYS A 165 -30.56 -23.93 -26.61
CA LYS A 165 -30.68 -25.14 -27.42
C LYS A 165 -31.69 -26.13 -26.84
#